data_054d49258175a8363a87f8f049ed21d9
#
_entry.id   054d49258175a8363a87f8f049ed21d9
#
_cell.length_a   1.000
_cell.length_b   1.000
_cell.length_c   1.000
_cell.angle_alpha   90.00
_cell.angle_beta   90.00
_cell.angle_gamma   90.00
#
_symmetry.space_group_name_H-M   'P 1'
#
loop_
_entity.id
_entity.type
_entity.pdbx_description
1 polymer ?
#
loop_
_entity_poly.entity_id
_entity_poly.type
_entity_poly.pdbx_seq_one_letter_code
_entity_poly.pdbx_strand_id
1 'polypeptide(L)'
;MEDEIWAVVHRHLKSIFERDSATYVATTSEDLSLYEWWVTPHRQDGLDFHRFMIEHSWAGSGDYRYDLLEPRLQLYGDTAVVSYTFMLSRAKPEGGVSHRTHNESRVLIKRDGQWQIVHVHKSPAWQAPFGNEP
;
A
#
# COMPACT_ATOMS: atom_id res chain seq x y z
N MET A 1 -18.70 -9.52 -0.51
CA MET A 1 -18.46 -8.08 -0.18
C MET A 1 -17.06 -7.86 0.34
N GLU A 2 -16.68 -8.48 1.45
CA GLU A 2 -15.32 -8.32 1.98
C GLU A 2 -14.26 -8.86 1.03
N ASP A 3 -14.55 -10.00 0.40
CA ASP A 3 -13.63 -10.60 -0.56
C ASP A 3 -13.34 -9.67 -1.75
N GLU A 4 -14.33 -8.90 -2.20
CA GLU A 4 -14.16 -7.93 -3.26
C GLU A 4 -13.17 -6.84 -2.85
N ILE A 5 -13.29 -6.37 -1.61
CA ILE A 5 -12.44 -5.30 -1.11
C ILE A 5 -11.00 -5.79 -1.01
N TRP A 6 -10.78 -6.97 -0.42
CA TRP A 6 -9.45 -7.53 -0.33
C TRP A 6 -8.86 -7.82 -1.73
N ALA A 7 -9.69 -8.25 -2.68
CA ALA A 7 -9.23 -8.47 -4.04
C ALA A 7 -8.71 -7.16 -4.67
N VAL A 8 -9.40 -6.04 -4.46
CA VAL A 8 -8.94 -4.74 -4.94
C VAL A 8 -7.63 -4.34 -4.26
N VAL A 9 -7.53 -4.52 -2.94
CA VAL A 9 -6.30 -4.21 -2.19
C VAL A 9 -5.12 -5.02 -2.74
N HIS A 10 -5.31 -6.32 -2.96
CA HIS A 10 -4.23 -7.17 -3.48
C HIS A 10 -3.84 -6.79 -4.91
N ARG A 11 -4.81 -6.51 -5.79
CA ARG A 11 -4.50 -6.05 -7.15
C ARG A 11 -3.72 -4.75 -7.11
N HIS A 12 -4.12 -3.83 -6.24
CA HIS A 12 -3.45 -2.56 -6.08
C HIS A 12 -2.00 -2.74 -5.60
N LEU A 13 -1.79 -3.54 -4.56
CA LEU A 13 -0.44 -3.79 -4.05
C LEU A 13 0.45 -4.44 -5.10
N LYS A 14 -0.06 -5.45 -5.79
CA LYS A 14 0.72 -6.11 -6.83
C LYS A 14 1.08 -5.17 -7.97
N SER A 15 0.17 -4.25 -8.32
CA SER A 15 0.41 -3.32 -9.42
C SER A 15 1.66 -2.47 -9.19
N ILE A 16 1.94 -2.14 -7.92
CA ILE A 16 3.12 -1.35 -7.57
C ILE A 16 4.39 -2.15 -7.83
N PHE A 17 4.44 -3.40 -7.38
CA PHE A 17 5.64 -4.23 -7.49
C PHE A 17 5.84 -4.79 -8.89
N GLU A 18 4.77 -4.92 -9.66
CA GLU A 18 4.82 -5.45 -11.03
C GLU A 18 4.85 -4.35 -12.07
N ARG A 19 4.94 -3.09 -11.63
CA ARG A 19 5.02 -1.92 -12.50
C ARG A 19 3.84 -1.81 -13.46
N ASP A 20 2.66 -2.16 -12.96
CA ASP A 20 1.43 -2.14 -13.73
C ASP A 20 0.66 -0.86 -13.43
N SER A 21 1.03 0.25 -14.09
CA SER A 21 0.42 1.54 -13.81
C SER A 21 -1.06 1.58 -14.18
N ALA A 22 -1.49 0.81 -15.18
CA ALA A 22 -2.89 0.78 -15.57
C ALA A 22 -3.76 0.23 -14.43
N THR A 23 -3.35 -0.87 -13.80
CA THR A 23 -4.07 -1.42 -12.65
C THR A 23 -4.00 -0.50 -11.45
N TYR A 24 -2.86 0.16 -11.22
CA TYR A 24 -2.74 1.13 -10.15
C TYR A 24 -3.79 2.24 -10.30
N VAL A 25 -3.90 2.81 -11.49
CA VAL A 25 -4.89 3.87 -11.77
C VAL A 25 -6.33 3.34 -11.62
N ALA A 26 -6.59 2.12 -12.09
CA ALA A 26 -7.93 1.54 -12.00
C ALA A 26 -8.38 1.29 -10.55
N THR A 27 -7.44 1.02 -9.66
CA THR A 27 -7.74 0.70 -8.25
C THR A 27 -7.60 1.90 -7.30
N THR A 28 -7.26 3.07 -7.82
CA THR A 28 -6.97 4.25 -7.01
C THR A 28 -7.79 5.44 -7.50
N SER A 29 -8.35 6.19 -6.57
CA SER A 29 -9.10 7.39 -6.92
C SER A 29 -8.16 8.52 -7.35
N GLU A 30 -8.63 9.37 -8.27
CA GLU A 30 -7.85 10.52 -8.73
C GLU A 30 -7.53 11.51 -7.61
N ASP A 31 -8.36 11.54 -6.59
CA ASP A 31 -8.16 12.43 -5.44
C ASP A 31 -7.46 11.75 -4.27
N LEU A 32 -6.65 10.75 -4.55
CA LEU A 32 -5.86 10.05 -3.53
C LEU A 32 -5.11 11.03 -2.65
N SER A 33 -5.12 10.76 -1.34
CA SER A 33 -4.22 11.41 -0.39
C SER A 33 -3.39 10.35 0.32
N LEU A 34 -2.14 10.67 0.62
CA LEU A 34 -1.20 9.65 1.05
C LEU A 34 -0.10 10.23 1.93
N TYR A 35 0.19 9.54 3.03
CA TYR A 35 1.39 9.75 3.83
C TYR A 35 2.31 8.55 3.70
N GLU A 36 3.58 8.81 3.35
CA GLU A 36 4.57 7.77 3.12
C GLU A 36 5.92 8.29 3.59
N TRP A 37 6.26 8.05 4.85
CA TRP A 37 7.33 8.76 5.56
C TRP A 37 8.69 8.68 4.90
N TRP A 38 8.99 7.58 4.20
CA TRP A 38 10.31 7.41 3.58
C TRP A 38 10.43 8.10 2.23
N VAL A 39 9.34 8.62 1.70
CA VAL A 39 9.34 9.33 0.43
C VAL A 39 9.36 10.82 0.66
N THR A 40 8.44 11.30 1.50
CA THR A 40 8.35 12.72 1.86
C THR A 40 7.60 12.86 3.18
N PRO A 41 7.96 13.84 4.03
CA PRO A 41 7.25 14.06 5.28
C PRO A 41 5.88 14.72 5.09
N HIS A 42 5.57 15.17 3.89
CA HIS A 42 4.32 15.87 3.60
C HIS A 42 3.31 14.96 2.95
N ARG A 43 2.03 15.34 3.04
CA ARG A 43 0.98 14.62 2.34
C ARG A 43 1.18 14.78 0.84
N GLN A 44 1.01 13.68 0.13
CA GLN A 44 0.98 13.66 -1.33
C GLN A 44 -0.46 13.56 -1.77
N ASP A 45 -0.84 14.34 -2.77
CA ASP A 45 -2.19 14.34 -3.31
C ASP A 45 -2.15 13.96 -4.79
N GLY A 46 -3.11 13.10 -5.21
CA GLY A 46 -3.24 12.69 -6.59
C GLY A 46 -2.37 11.50 -6.96
N LEU A 47 -2.40 11.11 -8.23
CA LEU A 47 -1.75 9.89 -8.73
C LEU A 47 -0.42 10.13 -9.44
N ASP A 48 -0.14 11.36 -9.83
CA ASP A 48 0.95 11.63 -10.77
C ASP A 48 2.31 11.16 -10.26
N PHE A 49 2.61 11.45 -8.99
CA PHE A 49 3.90 11.06 -8.43
C PHE A 49 4.09 9.54 -8.43
N HIS A 50 3.07 8.81 -7.97
CA HIS A 50 3.17 7.35 -7.90
C HIS A 50 3.18 6.69 -9.26
N ARG A 51 2.43 7.24 -10.22
CA ARG A 51 2.48 6.75 -11.60
C ARG A 51 3.88 6.90 -12.16
N PHE A 52 4.48 8.07 -11.96
CA PHE A 52 5.84 8.31 -12.40
C PHE A 52 6.81 7.29 -11.79
N MET A 53 6.72 7.07 -10.48
CA MET A 53 7.61 6.12 -9.80
C MET A 53 7.41 4.69 -10.27
N ILE A 54 6.15 4.26 -10.44
CA ILE A 54 5.84 2.92 -10.93
C ILE A 54 6.40 2.71 -12.33
N GLU A 55 6.22 3.70 -13.21
CA GLU A 55 6.62 3.59 -14.60
C GLU A 55 8.14 3.63 -14.78
N HIS A 56 8.88 4.24 -13.87
CA HIS A 56 10.30 4.52 -14.09
C HIS A 56 11.25 3.67 -13.27
N SER A 57 11.00 3.41 -11.99
CA SER A 57 12.01 2.70 -11.23
C SER A 57 11.60 2.21 -9.85
N TRP A 58 10.42 2.53 -9.40
CA TRP A 58 10.08 2.38 -7.98
C TRP A 58 10.15 0.95 -7.49
N ALA A 59 9.49 0.06 -8.19
CA ALA A 59 9.47 -1.33 -7.81
C ALA A 59 10.61 -2.06 -8.49
N GLY A 60 11.73 -2.18 -7.89
CA GLY A 60 12.88 -2.85 -8.48
C GLY A 60 12.52 -4.16 -9.15
N SER A 61 13.45 -4.68 -9.94
CA SER A 61 13.32 -6.00 -10.52
C SER A 61 13.69 -7.07 -9.51
N GLY A 62 13.23 -8.29 -9.73
CA GLY A 62 13.60 -9.44 -8.92
C GLY A 62 12.44 -10.00 -8.13
N ASP A 63 12.73 -11.10 -7.46
CA ASP A 63 11.71 -11.82 -6.71
C ASP A 63 11.33 -11.07 -5.45
N TYR A 64 10.05 -10.99 -5.21
CA TYR A 64 9.50 -10.42 -4.00
C TYR A 64 8.34 -11.27 -3.50
N ARG A 65 8.07 -11.11 -2.22
CA ARG A 65 6.85 -11.63 -1.60
C ARG A 65 6.39 -10.60 -0.59
N TYR A 66 5.08 -10.38 -0.49
CA TYR A 66 4.55 -9.60 0.60
C TYR A 66 3.53 -10.42 1.39
N ASP A 67 3.42 -10.10 2.66
CA ASP A 67 2.44 -10.67 3.55
C ASP A 67 1.71 -9.55 4.28
N LEU A 68 0.41 -9.72 4.47
CA LEU A 68 -0.41 -8.81 5.27
C LEU A 68 -0.64 -9.49 6.62
N LEU A 69 -0.02 -8.93 7.66
CA LEU A 69 -0.09 -9.50 9.01
C LEU A 69 -1.19 -8.81 9.79
N GLU A 70 -1.99 -9.61 10.50
CA GLU A 70 -3.12 -9.15 11.30
C GLU A 70 -4.08 -8.26 10.51
N PRO A 71 -4.55 -8.71 9.35
CA PRO A 71 -5.41 -7.88 8.51
C PRO A 71 -6.77 -7.67 9.15
N ARG A 72 -7.27 -6.45 9.05
CA ARG A 72 -8.58 -6.09 9.55
C ARG A 72 -9.32 -5.26 8.52
N LEU A 73 -10.61 -5.52 8.37
CA LEU A 73 -11.49 -4.75 7.49
C LEU A 73 -12.64 -4.20 8.33
N GLN A 74 -12.90 -2.91 8.17
CA GLN A 74 -14.05 -2.24 8.78
C GLN A 74 -14.91 -1.70 7.64
N LEU A 75 -16.16 -2.13 7.56
CA LEU A 75 -17.04 -1.79 6.46
C LEU A 75 -18.19 -0.90 6.96
N TYR A 76 -18.36 0.24 6.31
CA TYR A 76 -19.40 1.21 6.64
C TYR A 76 -20.09 1.64 5.36
N GLY A 77 -21.10 0.87 4.93
CA GLY A 77 -21.78 1.15 3.66
C GLY A 77 -20.82 1.08 2.47
N ASP A 78 -20.67 2.17 1.78
CA ASP A 78 -19.79 2.27 0.62
C ASP A 78 -18.37 2.74 0.97
N THR A 79 -18.03 2.72 2.26
CA THR A 79 -16.69 3.08 2.74
C THR A 79 -16.10 1.91 3.51
N ALA A 80 -14.85 1.60 3.24
CA ALA A 80 -14.13 0.55 3.95
C ALA A 80 -12.79 1.06 4.42
N VAL A 81 -12.36 0.60 5.61
CA VAL A 81 -11.02 0.85 6.13
C VAL A 81 -10.34 -0.50 6.28
N VAL A 82 -9.20 -0.67 5.65
CA VAL A 82 -8.37 -1.87 5.86
C VAL A 82 -7.07 -1.45 6.54
N SER A 83 -6.60 -2.29 7.46
CA SER A 83 -5.36 -2.05 8.18
C SER A 83 -4.64 -3.37 8.41
N TYR A 84 -3.32 -3.33 8.41
CA TYR A 84 -2.46 -4.50 8.54
C TYR A 84 -1.02 -4.06 8.74
N THR A 85 -0.18 -4.99 9.14
CA THR A 85 1.26 -4.79 9.04
C THR A 85 1.72 -5.43 7.75
N PHE A 86 2.34 -4.64 6.90
CA PHE A 86 2.87 -5.09 5.61
C PHE A 86 4.29 -5.59 5.82
N MET A 87 4.58 -6.79 5.34
CA MET A 87 5.93 -7.33 5.37
C MET A 87 6.36 -7.64 3.95
N LEU A 88 7.41 -6.98 3.50
CA LEU A 88 7.99 -7.21 2.19
C LEU A 88 9.27 -8.02 2.34
N SER A 89 9.36 -9.11 1.60
CA SER A 89 10.53 -9.99 1.60
C SER A 89 11.14 -9.98 0.21
N ARG A 90 12.44 -9.81 0.12
CA ARG A 90 13.18 -9.81 -1.14
C ARG A 90 14.41 -10.67 -1.04
N ALA A 91 14.74 -11.38 -2.14
CA ALA A 91 16.00 -12.11 -2.24
C ALA A 91 17.14 -11.09 -2.37
N LYS A 92 18.24 -11.36 -1.67
CA LYS A 92 19.44 -10.52 -1.77
C LYS A 92 20.36 -11.05 -2.86
N PRO A 93 21.03 -10.19 -3.62
CA PRO A 93 21.97 -10.63 -4.67
C PRO A 93 23.08 -11.53 -4.14
N GLU A 94 23.56 -11.27 -2.91
CA GLU A 94 24.62 -12.05 -2.28
C GLU A 94 24.13 -13.32 -1.58
N GLY A 95 22.83 -13.58 -1.64
CA GLY A 95 22.22 -14.72 -0.95
C GLY A 95 21.46 -14.28 0.29
N GLY A 96 20.48 -15.11 0.68
CA GLY A 96 19.62 -14.79 1.81
C GLY A 96 18.43 -13.90 1.43
N VAL A 97 17.65 -13.54 2.42
CA VAL A 97 16.40 -12.78 2.22
C VAL A 97 16.40 -11.61 3.19
N SER A 98 15.96 -10.45 2.71
CA SER A 98 15.72 -9.29 3.55
C SER A 98 14.23 -9.12 3.78
N HIS A 99 13.88 -8.64 4.97
CA HIS A 99 12.48 -8.33 5.31
C HIS A 99 12.38 -6.88 5.75
N ARG A 100 11.27 -6.25 5.38
CA ARG A 100 10.95 -4.89 5.82
C ARG A 100 9.49 -4.83 6.18
N THR A 101 9.18 -4.21 7.32
CA THR A 101 7.81 -4.11 7.81
C THR A 101 7.42 -2.67 8.06
N HIS A 102 6.14 -2.38 7.83
CA HIS A 102 5.54 -1.12 8.20
C HIS A 102 4.02 -1.31 8.35
N ASN A 103 3.39 -0.40 9.07
CA ASN A 103 1.95 -0.42 9.20
C ASN A 103 1.31 0.37 8.08
N GLU A 104 0.19 -0.12 7.56
CA GLU A 104 -0.58 0.56 6.52
C GLU A 104 -2.04 0.60 6.91
N SER A 105 -2.67 1.74 6.65
CA SER A 105 -4.12 1.87 6.69
C SER A 105 -4.54 2.42 5.34
N ARG A 106 -5.61 1.85 4.76
CA ARG A 106 -6.16 2.30 3.48
C ARG A 106 -7.65 2.52 3.63
N VAL A 107 -8.13 3.60 3.07
CA VAL A 107 -9.55 3.86 2.99
C VAL A 107 -9.98 3.65 1.55
N LEU A 108 -11.06 2.89 1.37
CA LEU A 108 -11.64 2.62 0.06
C LEU A 108 -13.08 3.13 0.05
N ILE A 109 -13.52 3.61 -1.09
CA ILE A 109 -14.93 3.92 -1.30
C ILE A 109 -15.42 3.22 -2.55
N LYS A 110 -16.71 2.89 -2.54
CA LYS A 110 -17.37 2.27 -3.68
C LYS A 110 -18.13 3.34 -4.44
N ARG A 111 -17.77 3.52 -5.71
CA ARG A 111 -18.44 4.44 -6.62
C ARG A 111 -18.72 3.71 -7.93
N ASP A 112 -19.94 3.85 -8.43
CA ASP A 112 -20.34 3.21 -9.69
C ASP A 112 -20.05 1.71 -9.67
N GLY A 113 -20.30 1.06 -8.53
CA GLY A 113 -20.09 -0.37 -8.37
C GLY A 113 -18.66 -0.83 -8.19
N GLN A 114 -17.69 0.08 -8.10
CA GLN A 114 -16.28 -0.27 -8.01
C GLN A 114 -15.62 0.34 -6.77
N TRP A 115 -14.84 -0.47 -6.08
CA TRP A 115 -14.04 -0.03 -4.94
C TRP A 115 -12.74 0.59 -5.42
N GLN A 116 -12.41 1.77 -4.87
CA GLN A 116 -11.15 2.44 -5.15
C GLN A 116 -10.53 2.97 -3.88
N ILE A 117 -9.21 2.95 -3.81
CA ILE A 117 -8.46 3.48 -2.67
C ILE A 117 -8.42 5.00 -2.78
N VAL A 118 -8.81 5.68 -1.69
CA VAL A 118 -8.84 7.15 -1.63
C VAL A 118 -7.83 7.71 -0.65
N HIS A 119 -7.34 6.91 0.28
CA HIS A 119 -6.37 7.38 1.28
C HIS A 119 -5.48 6.24 1.74
N VAL A 120 -4.21 6.55 1.94
CA VAL A 120 -3.23 5.60 2.49
C VAL A 120 -2.38 6.32 3.52
N HIS A 121 -2.13 5.67 4.65
CA HIS A 121 -1.19 6.16 5.64
C HIS A 121 -0.25 5.01 6.02
N LYS A 122 1.05 5.26 5.92
CA LYS A 122 2.08 4.28 6.25
C LYS A 122 2.96 4.80 7.36
N SER A 123 3.30 3.93 8.31
CA SER A 123 4.18 4.27 9.43
C SER A 123 5.11 3.10 9.74
N PRO A 124 6.28 3.38 10.36
CA PRO A 124 7.20 2.30 10.75
C PRO A 124 6.54 1.30 11.70
N ALA A 125 6.90 0.03 11.59
CA ALA A 125 6.40 -1.04 12.46
C ALA A 125 7.51 -1.78 13.20
N TRP A 126 8.76 -1.34 13.07
CA TRP A 126 9.90 -2.08 13.60
C TRP A 126 10.35 -1.59 14.98
N GLN A 127 10.02 -0.37 15.36
CA GLN A 127 10.27 0.13 16.73
C GLN A 127 9.55 1.45 16.94
N ALA A 128 9.32 1.78 18.21
CA ALA A 128 8.77 3.08 18.58
C ALA A 128 9.87 4.14 18.45
N PRO A 129 9.54 5.36 17.95
CA PRO A 129 10.54 6.42 17.75
C PRO A 129 11.28 6.85 19.02
N PHE A 130 10.64 6.74 20.16
CA PHE A 130 11.20 7.19 21.44
C PHE A 130 11.59 6.01 22.35
N GLY A 131 11.84 4.85 21.77
CA GLY A 131 12.18 3.68 22.56
C GLY A 131 11.03 3.27 23.47
N ASN A 132 11.29 3.19 24.78
CA ASN A 132 10.30 2.76 25.76
C ASN A 132 9.56 3.90 26.43
N GLU A 133 9.71 5.11 25.96
CA GLU A 133 9.02 6.26 26.55
C GLU A 133 7.56 6.26 26.14
N PRO A 134 6.65 6.55 27.09
CA PRO A 134 5.23 6.63 26.77
C PRO A 134 4.90 7.86 25.92
#